data_e9ce00a976790839ca3db842ceebdbf8
#
_entry.id   e9ce00a976790839ca3db842ceebdbf8
#
_cell.length_a   1.000
_cell.length_b   1.000
_cell.length_c   1.000
_cell.angle_alpha   90.00
_cell.angle_beta   90.00
_cell.angle_gamma   90.00
#
_symmetry.space_group_name_H-M   'P 1'
#
loop_
_entity.id
_entity.type
_entity.pdbx_description
1 polymer ?
#
loop_
_entity_poly.entity_id
_entity_poly.type
_entity_poly.pdbx_seq_one_letter_code
_entity_poly.pdbx_strand_id
1 'polypeptide(L)'
;LVNVATPGGLWKNVTEVMVDDKDKEHLLKKRKEYGNVLRNLWNPFDQESETLLGCNTVNRLYITPLGDVLVCPYVHIKIGNIYENSLKEISEEGFRYKPFHDNSQLCLAGEDRDFVKKYLTNYGTSIFKPELASDIFSQEDMVNPKDLIFKSHNSNFPKVSTL
;
A
#
# COMPACT_ATOMS: atom_id res chain seq x y z
N LEU A 1 -2.47 17.65 11.21
CA LEU A 1 -2.36 16.50 10.33
C LEU A 1 -1.69 15.36 11.10
N VAL A 2 -2.31 14.19 11.13
CA VAL A 2 -1.77 12.99 11.79
C VAL A 2 -1.52 11.94 10.71
N ASN A 3 -0.30 11.40 10.69
CA ASN A 3 0.08 10.30 9.81
C ASN A 3 0.47 9.08 10.64
N VAL A 4 0.17 7.90 10.12
CA VAL A 4 0.67 6.65 10.69
C VAL A 4 2.17 6.55 10.41
N ALA A 5 2.95 6.32 11.45
CA ALA A 5 4.37 6.03 11.30
C ALA A 5 4.55 4.62 10.71
N THR A 6 5.40 4.51 9.70
CA THR A 6 5.74 3.22 9.09
C THR A 6 7.14 2.80 9.50
N PRO A 7 7.36 1.53 9.89
CA PRO A 7 8.69 1.05 10.20
C PRO A 7 9.60 1.17 8.97
N GLY A 8 10.68 1.95 9.10
CA GLY A 8 11.64 2.15 8.03
C GLY A 8 13.01 2.56 8.57
N GLY A 9 14.05 2.45 7.76
CA GLY A 9 15.42 2.77 8.18
C GLY A 9 15.82 2.00 9.43
N LEU A 10 16.21 2.71 10.49
CA LEU A 10 16.58 2.12 11.79
C LEU A 10 15.39 1.46 12.52
N TRP A 11 14.17 1.79 12.16
CA TRP A 11 12.95 1.28 12.82
C TRP A 11 12.37 0.04 12.15
N LYS A 12 12.92 -0.42 11.03
CA LYS A 12 12.35 -1.52 10.24
C LYS A 12 12.06 -2.80 11.03
N ASN A 13 12.79 -3.04 12.12
CA ASN A 13 12.63 -4.21 12.96
C ASN A 13 11.88 -3.92 14.27
N VAL A 14 11.38 -2.70 14.48
CA VAL A 14 10.73 -2.25 15.72
C VAL A 14 9.22 -2.16 15.49
N THR A 15 8.56 -3.32 15.46
CA THR A 15 7.11 -3.39 15.23
C THR A 15 6.28 -2.96 16.43
N GLU A 16 6.88 -2.79 17.59
CA GLU A 16 6.23 -2.35 18.83
C GLU A 16 5.74 -0.91 18.76
N VAL A 17 6.37 -0.09 17.90
CA VAL A 17 5.98 1.31 17.69
C VAL A 17 4.88 1.50 16.65
N MET A 18 4.43 0.41 16.02
CA MET A 18 3.32 0.48 15.08
C MET A 18 2.01 0.75 15.81
N VAL A 19 1.15 1.52 15.15
CA VAL A 19 -0.19 1.86 15.65
C VAL A 19 -0.98 0.59 15.95
N ASP A 20 -1.57 0.53 17.15
CA ASP A 20 -2.47 -0.54 17.56
C ASP A 20 -3.93 -0.06 17.64
N ASP A 21 -4.85 -0.96 18.02
CA ASP A 21 -6.27 -0.63 18.08
C ASP A 21 -6.59 0.40 19.17
N LYS A 22 -5.81 0.45 20.27
CA LYS A 22 -5.98 1.45 21.33
C LYS A 22 -5.56 2.84 20.83
N ASP A 23 -4.47 2.90 20.07
CA ASP A 23 -4.02 4.14 19.45
C ASP A 23 -5.05 4.66 18.46
N LYS A 24 -5.64 3.78 17.65
CA LYS A 24 -6.73 4.12 16.72
C LYS A 24 -7.95 4.65 17.44
N GLU A 25 -8.40 3.96 18.47
CA GLU A 25 -9.53 4.39 19.29
C GLU A 25 -9.28 5.77 19.91
N HIS A 26 -8.07 5.98 20.44
CA HIS A 26 -7.67 7.26 21.01
C HIS A 26 -7.68 8.38 19.95
N LEU A 27 -7.13 8.12 18.77
CA LEU A 27 -7.13 9.07 17.66
C LEU A 27 -8.54 9.42 17.18
N LEU A 28 -9.42 8.42 17.05
CA LEU A 28 -10.82 8.64 16.69
C LEU A 28 -11.57 9.48 17.75
N LYS A 29 -11.31 9.23 19.04
CA LYS A 29 -11.85 10.05 20.12
C LYS A 29 -11.38 11.50 20.02
N LYS A 30 -10.07 11.70 19.80
CA LYS A 30 -9.51 13.05 19.63
C LYS A 30 -10.05 13.75 18.39
N ARG A 31 -10.27 13.02 17.31
CA ARG A 31 -10.90 13.57 16.11
C ARG A 31 -12.31 14.06 16.38
N LYS A 32 -13.14 13.31 17.13
CA LYS A 32 -14.47 13.75 17.53
C LYS A 32 -14.42 15.00 18.43
N GLU A 33 -13.43 15.07 19.32
CA GLU A 33 -13.22 16.21 20.23
C GLU A 33 -12.81 17.48 19.49
N TYR A 34 -11.88 17.36 18.51
CA TYR A 34 -11.31 18.52 17.81
C TYR A 34 -11.90 18.77 16.41
N GLY A 35 -12.86 17.96 15.99
CA GLY A 35 -13.59 18.13 14.73
C GLY A 35 -12.67 18.22 13.52
N ASN A 36 -12.92 19.18 12.65
CA ASN A 36 -12.18 19.37 11.40
C ASN A 36 -10.71 19.82 11.55
N VAL A 37 -10.26 20.13 12.76
CA VAL A 37 -8.87 20.56 13.00
C VAL A 37 -7.92 19.35 12.93
N LEU A 38 -8.36 18.19 13.41
CA LEU A 38 -7.59 16.97 13.37
C LEU A 38 -7.95 16.15 12.13
N ARG A 39 -7.23 16.37 11.04
CA ARG A 39 -7.38 15.61 9.81
C ARG A 39 -6.27 14.56 9.69
N ASN A 40 -6.67 13.38 9.27
CA ASN A 40 -5.76 12.31 8.92
C ASN A 40 -5.67 12.18 7.39
N LEU A 41 -4.47 12.01 6.87
CA LEU A 41 -4.25 11.66 5.45
C LEU A 41 -4.54 10.19 5.17
N TRP A 42 -4.71 9.39 6.23
CA TRP A 42 -4.84 7.95 6.10
C TRP A 42 -6.30 7.51 6.19
N ASN A 43 -6.80 6.88 5.15
CA ASN A 43 -8.19 6.46 5.03
C ASN A 43 -8.70 5.52 6.15
N PRO A 44 -7.92 4.59 6.72
CA PRO A 44 -8.41 3.76 7.83
C PRO A 44 -8.92 4.55 9.02
N PHE A 45 -8.43 5.78 9.22
CA PHE A 45 -8.89 6.67 10.28
C PHE A 45 -9.97 7.66 9.84
N ASP A 46 -10.27 7.72 8.55
CA ASP A 46 -11.25 8.66 8.01
C ASP A 46 -12.57 7.95 7.70
N GLN A 47 -13.36 7.70 8.74
CA GLN A 47 -14.67 7.07 8.62
C GLN A 47 -15.69 7.93 7.85
N GLU A 48 -15.42 9.22 7.67
CA GLU A 48 -16.25 10.13 6.87
C GLU A 48 -15.75 10.26 5.43
N SER A 49 -14.63 9.58 5.11
CA SER A 49 -14.10 9.58 3.75
C SER A 49 -15.04 8.77 2.85
N GLU A 50 -15.63 9.42 1.87
CA GLU A 50 -16.38 8.76 0.79
C GLU A 50 -15.48 7.96 -0.15
N THR A 51 -14.15 8.07 0.04
CA THR A 51 -13.14 7.38 -0.74
C THR A 51 -12.75 6.07 -0.08
N LEU A 52 -12.20 5.16 -0.88
CA LEU A 52 -11.74 3.82 -0.51
C LEU A 52 -11.12 3.77 0.89
N LEU A 53 -11.82 3.15 1.82
CA LEU A 53 -11.27 2.71 3.08
C LEU A 53 -10.29 1.57 2.82
N GLY A 54 -9.09 1.67 3.39
CA GLY A 54 -8.08 0.61 3.30
C GLY A 54 -6.81 1.00 2.54
N CYS A 55 -5.96 0.01 2.34
CA CYS A 55 -4.66 0.17 1.73
C CYS A 55 -4.76 0.41 0.21
N ASN A 56 -4.00 1.39 -0.27
CA ASN A 56 -3.97 1.76 -1.71
C ASN A 56 -2.80 1.11 -2.47
N THR A 57 -2.18 0.06 -1.93
CA THR A 57 -1.11 -0.66 -2.63
C THR A 57 -1.59 -1.12 -4.01
N VAL A 58 -0.73 -0.96 -5.00
CA VAL A 58 -0.98 -1.21 -6.43
C VAL A 58 -2.05 -0.32 -7.06
N ASN A 59 -3.07 0.10 -6.34
CA ASN A 59 -4.06 1.08 -6.84
C ASN A 59 -3.43 2.47 -7.09
N ARG A 60 -2.31 2.75 -6.42
CA ARG A 60 -1.45 3.91 -6.67
C ARG A 60 -0.03 3.42 -6.86
N LEU A 61 0.49 3.56 -8.06
CA LEU A 61 1.84 3.16 -8.40
C LEU A 61 2.84 4.30 -8.10
N TYR A 62 4.02 3.94 -7.64
CA TYR A 62 5.12 4.86 -7.39
C TYR A 62 6.31 4.46 -8.25
N ILE A 63 6.79 5.40 -9.06
CA ILE A 63 7.87 5.16 -10.01
C ILE A 63 9.14 5.81 -9.48
N THR A 64 10.20 5.02 -9.37
CA THR A 64 11.52 5.54 -8.99
C THR A 64 12.19 6.25 -10.17
N PRO A 65 13.23 7.05 -9.93
CA PRO A 65 14.02 7.64 -11.02
C PRO A 65 14.67 6.63 -11.97
N LEU A 66 14.80 5.37 -11.54
CA LEU A 66 15.34 4.26 -12.36
C LEU A 66 14.26 3.50 -13.13
N GLY A 67 13.00 3.96 -13.05
CA GLY A 67 11.86 3.34 -13.73
C GLY A 67 11.24 2.15 -12.97
N ASP A 68 11.78 1.77 -11.84
CA ASP A 68 11.17 0.71 -11.02
C ASP A 68 9.84 1.16 -10.46
N VAL A 69 8.84 0.29 -10.52
CA VAL A 69 7.50 0.56 -10.03
C VAL A 69 7.28 -0.15 -8.71
N LEU A 70 7.03 0.65 -7.67
CA LEU A 70 6.79 0.19 -6.31
C LEU A 70 5.29 0.14 -6.03
N VAL A 71 4.89 -0.82 -5.21
CA VAL A 71 3.49 -0.99 -4.78
C VAL A 71 3.01 0.14 -3.86
N CYS A 72 3.93 0.78 -3.15
CA CYS A 72 3.65 1.84 -2.17
C CYS A 72 4.95 2.61 -1.88
N PRO A 73 4.91 3.92 -1.53
CA PRO A 73 6.13 4.67 -1.19
C PRO A 73 6.79 4.19 0.11
N TYR A 74 6.07 3.45 0.93
CA TYR A 74 6.55 2.90 2.21
C TYR A 74 6.90 1.41 2.14
N VAL A 75 6.47 0.73 1.08
CA VAL A 75 6.75 -0.68 0.81
C VAL A 75 7.62 -0.73 -0.44
N HIS A 76 8.92 -0.87 -0.26
CA HIS A 76 9.88 -0.82 -1.35
C HIS A 76 9.98 -2.16 -2.08
N ILE A 77 8.83 -2.71 -2.42
CA ILE A 77 8.67 -3.92 -3.22
C ILE A 77 8.39 -3.51 -4.66
N LYS A 78 9.23 -3.97 -5.57
CA LYS A 78 9.13 -3.71 -7.01
C LYS A 78 8.25 -4.76 -7.67
N ILE A 79 7.30 -4.31 -8.50
CA ILE A 79 6.41 -5.18 -9.30
C ILE A 79 6.66 -5.08 -10.81
N GLY A 80 7.62 -4.28 -11.23
CA GLY A 80 8.02 -4.15 -12.64
C GLY A 80 8.84 -2.89 -12.87
N ASN A 81 9.15 -2.63 -14.14
CA ASN A 81 9.88 -1.44 -14.57
C ASN A 81 9.23 -0.85 -15.82
N ILE A 82 9.02 0.48 -15.85
CA ILE A 82 8.34 1.17 -16.96
C ILE A 82 9.09 1.12 -18.30
N TYR A 83 10.37 0.80 -18.28
CA TYR A 83 11.17 0.63 -19.50
C TYR A 83 11.06 -0.79 -20.09
N GLU A 84 10.51 -1.75 -19.31
CA GLU A 84 10.41 -3.15 -19.68
C GLU A 84 8.97 -3.58 -19.91
N ASN A 85 8.03 -2.99 -19.17
CA ASN A 85 6.64 -3.43 -19.14
C ASN A 85 5.69 -2.23 -19.24
N SER A 86 4.50 -2.43 -19.79
CA SER A 86 3.43 -1.44 -19.74
C SER A 86 2.88 -1.30 -18.30
N LEU A 87 2.35 -0.12 -17.96
CA LEU A 87 1.72 0.11 -16.65
C LEU A 87 0.56 -0.87 -16.37
N LYS A 88 -0.11 -1.32 -17.42
CA LYS A 88 -1.18 -2.32 -17.31
C LYS A 88 -0.61 -3.66 -16.83
N GLU A 89 0.42 -4.18 -17.50
CA GLU A 89 1.08 -5.43 -17.12
C GLU A 89 1.65 -5.37 -15.71
N ILE A 90 2.28 -4.24 -15.34
CA ILE A 90 2.83 -4.01 -14.00
C ILE A 90 1.72 -4.04 -12.94
N SER A 91 0.60 -3.36 -13.20
CA SER A 91 -0.54 -3.36 -12.29
C SER A 91 -1.17 -4.75 -12.15
N GLU A 92 -1.33 -5.47 -13.26
CA GLU A 92 -1.84 -6.84 -13.29
C GLU A 92 -0.91 -7.77 -12.51
N GLU A 93 0.41 -7.63 -12.66
CA GLU A 93 1.39 -8.39 -11.87
C GLU A 93 1.26 -8.09 -10.38
N GLY A 94 1.15 -6.81 -9.99
CA GLY A 94 0.98 -6.42 -8.60
C GLY A 94 -0.24 -7.05 -7.94
N PHE A 95 -1.36 -7.12 -8.64
CA PHE A 95 -2.60 -7.73 -8.12
C PHE A 95 -2.58 -9.26 -8.09
N ARG A 96 -1.55 -9.92 -8.60
CA ARG A 96 -1.39 -11.38 -8.45
C ARG A 96 -0.99 -11.80 -7.03
N TYR A 97 -0.51 -10.88 -6.21
CA TYR A 97 -0.12 -11.15 -4.83
C TYR A 97 -1.28 -10.85 -3.87
N LYS A 98 -1.70 -11.88 -3.10
CA LYS A 98 -2.83 -11.80 -2.17
C LYS A 98 -2.84 -10.54 -1.28
N PRO A 99 -1.71 -10.14 -0.65
CA PRO A 99 -1.71 -8.95 0.21
C PRO A 99 -2.12 -7.66 -0.50
N PHE A 100 -1.95 -7.60 -1.82
CA PHE A 100 -2.29 -6.43 -2.64
C PHE A 100 -3.63 -6.59 -3.36
N HIS A 101 -4.05 -7.83 -3.62
CA HIS A 101 -5.32 -8.13 -4.28
C HIS A 101 -6.51 -7.91 -3.36
N ASP A 102 -6.42 -8.34 -2.10
CA ASP A 102 -7.55 -8.44 -1.19
C ASP A 102 -7.95 -7.10 -0.55
N ASN A 103 -7.35 -6.01 -0.98
CA ASN A 103 -7.68 -4.65 -0.52
C ASN A 103 -7.71 -4.54 1.01
N SER A 104 -6.55 -4.75 1.64
CA SER A 104 -6.40 -4.71 3.10
C SER A 104 -7.05 -3.48 3.72
N GLN A 105 -7.85 -3.67 4.77
CA GLN A 105 -8.41 -2.58 5.57
C GLN A 105 -7.35 -1.90 6.44
N LEU A 106 -6.21 -2.56 6.63
CA LEU A 106 -5.07 -2.03 7.36
C LEU A 106 -4.02 -1.48 6.39
N CYS A 107 -3.29 -0.48 6.83
CA CYS A 107 -2.06 -0.08 6.16
C CYS A 107 -1.03 -1.21 6.28
N LEU A 108 -0.68 -1.84 5.16
CA LEU A 108 0.28 -2.94 5.14
C LEU A 108 1.65 -2.53 5.75
N ALA A 109 2.06 -1.29 5.55
CA ALA A 109 3.35 -0.80 6.06
C ALA A 109 3.32 -0.28 7.50
N GLY A 110 2.16 0.19 7.99
CA GLY A 110 2.09 0.91 9.26
C GLY A 110 1.18 0.27 10.32
N GLU A 111 0.32 -0.66 9.94
CA GLU A 111 -0.68 -1.25 10.83
C GLU A 111 -0.67 -2.78 10.82
N ASP A 112 -0.34 -3.40 9.68
CA ASP A 112 -0.30 -4.86 9.56
C ASP A 112 1.06 -5.39 10.02
N ARG A 113 1.12 -5.74 11.31
CA ARG A 113 2.35 -6.25 11.95
C ARG A 113 2.81 -7.58 11.35
N ASP A 114 1.89 -8.41 10.93
CA ASP A 114 2.20 -9.72 10.35
C ASP A 114 2.79 -9.55 8.96
N PHE A 115 2.21 -8.67 8.15
CA PHE A 115 2.79 -8.30 6.86
C PHE A 115 4.20 -7.73 7.02
N VAL A 116 4.39 -6.77 7.94
CA VAL A 116 5.71 -6.17 8.18
C VAL A 116 6.72 -7.23 8.61
N LYS A 117 6.37 -8.09 9.57
CA LYS A 117 7.26 -9.16 10.05
C LYS A 117 7.59 -10.16 8.95
N LYS A 118 6.59 -10.59 8.18
CA LYS A 118 6.76 -11.63 7.17
C LYS A 118 7.54 -11.14 5.94
N TYR A 119 7.25 -9.93 5.46
CA TYR A 119 7.70 -9.49 4.15
C TYR A 119 8.63 -8.28 4.15
N LEU A 120 8.70 -7.48 5.22
CA LEU A 120 9.52 -6.28 5.23
C LEU A 120 10.76 -6.37 6.12
N THR A 121 10.69 -7.05 7.26
CA THR A 121 11.82 -7.09 8.21
C THR A 121 13.01 -7.90 7.70
N ASN A 122 12.77 -8.93 6.90
CA ASN A 122 13.81 -9.85 6.41
C ASN A 122 14.49 -9.35 5.13
N TYR A 123 13.91 -8.38 4.47
CA TYR A 123 14.42 -7.85 3.21
C TYR A 123 15.01 -6.45 3.44
N GLY A 124 16.22 -6.25 2.94
CA GLY A 124 16.92 -4.97 3.02
C GLY A 124 16.35 -3.92 2.10
N THR A 125 15.03 -3.69 2.18
CA THR A 125 14.31 -2.85 1.24
C THR A 125 14.80 -1.41 1.28
N SER A 126 15.30 -0.93 0.16
CA SER A 126 15.68 0.46 -0.07
C SER A 126 14.97 0.97 -1.32
N ILE A 127 14.57 2.23 -1.31
CA ILE A 127 14.02 2.89 -2.51
C ILE A 127 15.02 2.88 -3.69
N PHE A 128 16.31 2.85 -3.40
CA PHE A 128 17.38 2.79 -4.42
C PHE A 128 17.67 1.38 -4.91
N LYS A 129 17.26 0.37 -4.16
CA LYS A 129 17.38 -1.04 -4.50
C LYS A 129 16.18 -1.78 -3.96
N PRO A 130 15.00 -1.59 -4.58
CA PRO A 130 13.81 -2.31 -4.18
C PRO A 130 13.93 -3.80 -4.53
N GLU A 131 13.45 -4.66 -3.66
CA GLU A 131 13.41 -6.09 -3.92
C GLU A 131 12.24 -6.44 -4.86
N LEU A 132 12.45 -7.40 -5.73
CA LEU A 132 11.41 -7.86 -6.66
C LEU A 132 10.34 -8.66 -5.90
N ALA A 133 9.07 -8.41 -6.20
CA ALA A 133 7.96 -9.09 -5.53
C ALA A 133 8.07 -10.63 -5.63
N SER A 134 8.50 -11.16 -6.78
CA SER A 134 8.71 -12.60 -6.96
C SER A 134 9.79 -13.21 -6.05
N ASP A 135 10.70 -12.39 -5.52
CA ASP A 135 11.76 -12.85 -4.62
C ASP A 135 11.31 -12.85 -3.15
N ILE A 136 10.23 -12.10 -2.87
CA ILE A 136 9.67 -11.93 -1.53
C ILE A 136 8.49 -12.86 -1.29
N PHE A 137 7.58 -12.96 -2.27
CA PHE A 137 6.34 -13.71 -2.16
C PHE A 137 6.50 -15.14 -2.69
N SER A 138 5.98 -16.09 -1.93
CA SER A 138 5.92 -17.50 -2.33
C SER A 138 4.69 -17.82 -3.20
N GLN A 139 4.60 -19.04 -3.72
CA GLN A 139 3.41 -19.52 -4.45
C GLN A 139 2.15 -19.48 -3.57
N GLU A 140 2.27 -19.65 -2.26
CA GLU A 140 1.13 -19.60 -1.34
C GLU A 140 0.56 -18.18 -1.21
N ASP A 141 1.39 -17.17 -1.49
CA ASP A 141 1.01 -15.76 -1.46
C ASP A 141 0.37 -15.30 -2.77
N MET A 142 0.30 -16.17 -3.79
CA MET A 142 -0.31 -15.86 -5.07
C MET A 142 -1.82 -16.06 -5.04
N VAL A 143 -2.53 -15.16 -5.73
CA VAL A 143 -3.97 -15.31 -6.01
C VAL A 143 -4.16 -16.46 -7.00
N ASN A 144 -5.18 -17.28 -6.79
CA ASN A 144 -5.52 -18.28 -7.78
C ASN A 144 -5.88 -17.60 -9.11
N PRO A 145 -5.30 -18.02 -10.25
CA PRO A 145 -5.60 -17.41 -11.56
C PRO A 145 -7.08 -17.32 -11.93
N LYS A 146 -7.90 -18.22 -11.36
CA LYS A 146 -9.37 -18.20 -11.57
C LYS A 146 -10.07 -17.07 -10.81
N ASP A 147 -9.43 -16.55 -9.74
CA ASP A 147 -10.00 -15.52 -8.89
C ASP A 147 -9.46 -14.12 -9.27
N LEU A 148 -8.53 -14.05 -10.22
CA LEU A 148 -8.06 -12.81 -10.82
C LEU A 148 -9.18 -12.20 -11.70
N ILE A 149 -10.20 -11.69 -11.04
CA ILE A 149 -11.19 -10.84 -11.70
C ILE A 149 -10.54 -9.45 -11.79
N PHE A 150 -9.89 -9.17 -12.91
CA PHE A 150 -9.51 -7.80 -13.23
C PHE A 150 -10.81 -7.00 -13.31
N LYS A 151 -11.10 -6.25 -12.25
CA LYS A 151 -12.15 -5.24 -12.28
C LYS A 151 -11.76 -4.30 -13.43
N SER A 152 -12.39 -4.51 -14.59
CA SER A 152 -12.31 -3.51 -15.66
C SER A 152 -12.71 -2.21 -15.00
N HIS A 153 -11.76 -1.30 -14.87
CA HIS A 153 -12.06 0.04 -14.39
C HIS A 153 -13.08 0.59 -15.34
N ASN A 154 -14.33 0.65 -14.89
CA ASN A 154 -15.36 1.40 -15.58
C ASN A 154 -14.79 2.79 -15.78
N SER A 155 -14.52 3.11 -17.02
CA SER A 155 -13.88 4.31 -17.51
C SER A 155 -14.79 5.51 -17.31
N ASN A 156 -14.95 5.94 -16.07
CA ASN A 156 -15.46 7.27 -15.72
C ASN A 156 -14.32 8.28 -15.53
N PHE A 157 -13.23 8.11 -16.27
CA PHE A 157 -12.33 9.23 -16.46
C PHE A 157 -12.98 10.21 -17.44
N PRO A 158 -13.15 11.49 -17.06
CA PRO A 158 -13.57 12.50 -17.99
C PRO A 158 -12.59 12.49 -19.17
N LYS A 159 -13.13 12.37 -20.39
CA LYS A 159 -12.31 12.50 -21.60
C LYS A 159 -11.62 13.86 -21.52
N VAL A 160 -10.29 13.83 -21.41
CA VAL A 160 -9.48 15.04 -21.55
C VAL A 160 -9.71 15.49 -22.97
N SER A 161 -10.45 16.59 -23.15
CA SER A 161 -10.57 17.26 -24.44
C SER A 161 -9.17 17.77 -24.81
N THR A 162 -8.59 17.23 -25.84
CA THR A 162 -7.41 17.77 -26.52
C THR A 162 -7.68 19.23 -26.89
N LEU A 163 -6.94 20.14 -26.24
CA LEU A 163 -6.78 21.52 -26.71
C LEU A 163 -5.82 21.56 -27.89
#